data_06c12901bab6aa54da2efae908e9e258
#
_entry.id   06c12901bab6aa54da2efae908e9e258
#
_cell.length_a   1.000
_cell.length_b   1.000
_cell.length_c   1.000
_cell.angle_alpha   90.00
_cell.angle_beta   90.00
_cell.angle_gamma   90.00
#
_symmetry.space_group_name_H-M   'P 1'
#
loop_
_entity.id
_entity.type
_entity.pdbx_description
1 polymer ?
#
loop_
_entity_poly.entity_id
_entity_poly.type
_entity_poly.pdbx_seq_one_letter_code
_entity_poly.pdbx_strand_id
1 'polypeptide(L)'
;LFVKKPVEGKVKTRLGATIGHKDAVAIYYKLLTKVEQIITPLKQEVFVYSDEYFEGFFGSYKWFLQEGADLGEKMYQAFEEVFALGFEKVSIIGSDCFELTTKIIEESFCKSTSTVLGPSYDGGYYLLGLTQNDQEIFKTINWSTEKVRSQTIKQLELLSFSYTLLPVLTDID
;
A
#
# COMPACT_ATOMS: atom_id res chain seq x y z
N LEU A 1 5.60 -3.51 -1.28
CA LEU A 1 5.58 -2.31 -0.44
C LEU A 1 5.65 -1.06 -1.30
N PHE A 2 4.68 -0.14 -1.13
CA PHE A 2 4.66 1.18 -1.78
C PHE A 2 5.20 2.23 -0.83
N VAL A 3 6.22 2.96 -1.28
CA VAL A 3 6.85 4.06 -0.55
C VAL A 3 7.07 5.26 -1.46
N LYS A 4 7.39 6.40 -0.88
CA LYS A 4 7.87 7.59 -1.60
C LYS A 4 9.26 7.97 -1.10
N LYS A 5 10.04 8.61 -1.95
CA LYS A 5 11.30 9.21 -1.51
C LYS A 5 11.04 10.27 -0.44
N PRO A 6 11.73 10.20 0.72
CA PRO A 6 11.49 11.12 1.84
C PRO A 6 12.09 12.51 1.56
N VAL A 7 11.34 13.34 0.84
CA VAL A 7 11.73 14.71 0.49
C VAL A 7 10.82 15.69 1.21
N GLU A 8 11.42 16.67 1.89
CA GLU A 8 10.70 17.75 2.56
C GLU A 8 9.74 18.46 1.59
N GLY A 9 8.49 18.64 2.01
CA GLY A 9 7.42 19.23 1.20
C GLY A 9 6.83 18.32 0.11
N LYS A 10 7.37 17.11 -0.10
CA LYS A 10 6.79 16.14 -1.06
C LYS A 10 6.09 14.96 -0.40
N VAL A 11 6.41 14.66 0.86
CA VAL A 11 5.75 13.61 1.64
C VAL A 11 4.99 14.22 2.81
N LYS A 12 3.88 13.58 3.23
CA LYS A 12 3.07 14.05 4.36
C LYS A 12 2.71 15.53 4.27
N THR A 13 2.28 15.96 3.10
CA THR A 13 2.04 17.38 2.82
C THR A 13 0.92 17.98 3.67
N ARG A 14 -0.14 17.22 3.97
CA ARG A 14 -1.24 17.66 4.84
C ARG A 14 -0.74 17.84 6.27
N LEU A 15 -0.02 16.85 6.80
CA LEU A 15 0.62 16.95 8.11
C LEU A 15 1.61 18.12 8.14
N GLY A 16 2.42 18.28 7.08
CA GLY A 16 3.38 19.39 6.93
C GLY A 16 2.75 20.77 6.95
N ALA A 17 1.52 20.90 6.45
CA ALA A 17 0.76 22.15 6.52
C ALA A 17 0.40 22.53 7.97
N THR A 18 0.32 21.56 8.88
CA THR A 18 -0.04 21.77 10.29
C THR A 18 1.19 21.93 11.18
N ILE A 19 2.21 21.05 11.04
CA ILE A 19 3.35 21.00 11.97
C ILE A 19 4.66 21.46 11.34
N GLY A 20 4.67 21.81 10.06
CA GLY A 20 5.86 22.15 9.27
C GLY A 20 6.42 20.93 8.50
N HIS A 21 6.93 21.21 7.30
CA HIS A 21 7.39 20.14 6.38
C HIS A 21 8.62 19.40 6.91
N LYS A 22 9.49 20.06 7.65
CA LYS A 22 10.65 19.44 8.29
C LYS A 22 10.25 18.38 9.31
N ASP A 23 9.28 18.68 10.16
CA ASP A 23 8.79 17.73 11.17
C ASP A 23 7.97 16.61 10.53
N ALA A 24 7.19 16.92 9.48
CA ALA A 24 6.45 15.94 8.72
C ALA A 24 7.36 14.92 8.04
N VAL A 25 8.46 15.32 7.42
CA VAL A 25 9.43 14.39 6.85
C VAL A 25 10.16 13.57 7.92
N ALA A 26 10.43 14.14 9.09
CA ALA A 26 10.99 13.38 10.22
C ALA A 26 10.04 12.30 10.74
N ILE A 27 8.74 12.56 10.76
CA ILE A 27 7.71 11.54 11.04
C ILE A 27 7.71 10.47 9.94
N TYR A 28 7.81 10.85 8.68
CA TYR A 28 7.85 9.89 7.58
C TYR A 28 9.07 8.96 7.67
N TYR A 29 10.24 9.44 8.08
CA TYR A 29 11.41 8.58 8.37
C TYR A 29 11.10 7.53 9.45
N LYS A 30 10.37 7.90 10.50
CA LYS A 30 9.93 6.94 11.54
C LYS A 30 8.97 5.89 10.99
N LEU A 31 8.07 6.29 10.07
CA LEU A 31 7.17 5.36 9.39
C LEU A 31 7.93 4.39 8.48
N LEU A 32 8.92 4.86 7.71
CA LEU A 32 9.79 3.99 6.90
C LEU A 32 10.55 2.99 7.77
N THR A 33 11.11 3.44 8.91
CA THR A 33 11.77 2.55 9.89
C THR A 33 10.79 1.51 10.42
N LYS A 34 9.57 1.93 10.78
CA LYS A 34 8.54 1.03 11.30
C LYS A 34 8.15 -0.02 10.26
N VAL A 35 7.91 0.38 9.02
CA VAL A 35 7.50 -0.57 7.98
C VAL A 35 8.64 -1.55 7.64
N GLU A 36 9.90 -1.11 7.62
CA GLU A 36 11.05 -2.00 7.45
C GLU A 36 11.13 -3.05 8.57
N GLN A 37 10.91 -2.65 9.82
CA GLN A 37 10.86 -3.57 10.96
C GLN A 37 9.77 -4.63 10.85
N ILE A 38 8.58 -4.28 10.35
CA ILE A 38 7.46 -5.24 10.25
C ILE A 38 7.55 -6.15 9.03
N ILE A 39 8.24 -5.74 7.96
CA ILE A 39 8.43 -6.61 6.78
C ILE A 39 9.65 -7.53 6.92
N THR A 40 10.65 -7.18 7.72
CA THR A 40 11.87 -7.97 7.89
C THR A 40 11.61 -9.41 8.36
N PRO A 41 10.70 -9.71 9.31
CA PRO A 41 10.42 -11.08 9.73
C PRO A 41 9.47 -11.85 8.81
N LEU A 42 8.92 -11.23 7.75
CA LEU A 42 8.01 -11.89 6.82
C LEU A 42 8.71 -13.02 6.08
N LYS A 43 7.99 -14.12 5.86
CA LYS A 43 8.43 -15.25 5.03
C LYS A 43 8.13 -15.01 3.54
N GLN A 44 7.22 -14.09 3.25
CA GLN A 44 6.84 -13.67 1.91
C GLN A 44 7.98 -12.87 1.27
N GLU A 45 8.18 -13.03 -0.03
CA GLU A 45 9.10 -12.19 -0.77
C GLU A 45 8.57 -10.75 -0.83
N VAL A 46 9.44 -9.78 -0.59
CA VAL A 46 9.08 -8.36 -0.54
C VAL A 46 9.78 -7.61 -1.65
N PHE A 47 8.99 -6.86 -2.43
CA PHE A 47 9.44 -5.92 -3.45
C PHE A 47 9.10 -4.50 -3.01
N VAL A 48 10.03 -3.57 -3.22
CA VAL A 48 9.84 -2.15 -2.89
C VAL A 48 9.53 -1.37 -4.15
N TYR A 49 8.40 -0.70 -4.19
CA TYR A 49 7.96 0.18 -5.27
C TYR A 49 8.00 1.62 -4.79
N SER A 50 8.73 2.48 -5.46
CA SER A 50 8.89 3.90 -5.11
C SER A 50 8.76 4.81 -6.32
N ASP A 51 8.43 6.07 -6.08
CA ASP A 51 8.46 7.13 -7.11
C ASP A 51 9.88 7.45 -7.59
N GLU A 52 10.88 7.31 -6.73
CA GLU A 52 12.30 7.47 -7.03
C GLU A 52 13.15 6.52 -6.17
N TYR A 53 14.31 6.10 -6.64
CA TYR A 53 15.28 5.36 -5.80
C TYR A 53 15.85 6.29 -4.72
N PHE A 54 16.02 5.74 -3.51
CA PHE A 54 16.69 6.42 -2.41
C PHE A 54 17.41 5.42 -1.50
N GLU A 55 18.40 5.89 -0.77
CA GLU A 55 19.22 5.09 0.14
C GLU A 55 18.76 5.21 1.59
N GLY A 56 19.30 4.35 2.47
CA GLY A 56 19.08 4.38 3.92
C GLY A 56 17.96 3.48 4.43
N PHE A 57 17.12 2.91 3.54
CA PHE A 57 16.06 1.96 3.86
C PHE A 57 15.99 0.85 2.82
N PHE A 58 15.47 -0.30 3.23
CA PHE A 58 15.13 -1.41 2.33
C PHE A 58 16.28 -1.89 1.43
N GLY A 59 17.53 -1.75 1.85
CA GLY A 59 18.70 -2.04 1.02
C GLY A 59 18.89 -3.52 0.66
N SER A 60 18.22 -4.43 1.37
CA SER A 60 18.24 -5.87 1.09
C SER A 60 17.13 -6.34 0.14
N TYR A 61 16.22 -5.46 -0.24
CA TYR A 61 15.06 -5.79 -1.08
C TYR A 61 15.29 -5.40 -2.54
N LYS A 62 14.53 -6.04 -3.46
CA LYS A 62 14.49 -5.63 -4.86
C LYS A 62 13.60 -4.39 -5.00
N TRP A 63 14.09 -3.41 -5.76
CA TRP A 63 13.41 -2.15 -6.00
C TRP A 63 12.88 -2.04 -7.41
N PHE A 64 11.70 -1.43 -7.52
CA PHE A 64 11.03 -1.09 -8.78
C PHE A 64 10.54 0.35 -8.71
N LEU A 65 10.37 0.99 -9.86
CA LEU A 65 9.72 2.29 -9.94
C LEU A 65 8.21 2.11 -10.04
N GLN A 66 7.47 3.01 -9.41
CA GLN A 66 6.02 3.08 -9.58
C GLN A 66 5.70 3.71 -10.93
N GLU A 67 5.09 2.95 -11.84
CA GLU A 67 4.69 3.39 -13.16
C GLU A 67 3.17 3.57 -13.22
N GLY A 68 2.70 4.68 -13.82
CA GLY A 68 1.28 5.01 -13.98
C GLY A 68 0.98 6.47 -13.70
N ALA A 69 -0.11 6.97 -14.27
CA ALA A 69 -0.54 8.36 -14.15
C ALA A 69 -1.16 8.67 -12.76
N ASP A 70 -1.80 7.68 -12.15
CA ASP A 70 -2.39 7.80 -10.82
C ASP A 70 -2.05 6.58 -9.93
N LEU A 71 -2.54 6.60 -8.68
CA LEU A 71 -2.27 5.52 -7.73
C LEU A 71 -2.86 4.17 -8.18
N GLY A 72 -4.00 4.18 -8.86
CA GLY A 72 -4.65 2.97 -9.35
C GLY A 72 -3.84 2.30 -10.45
N GLU A 73 -3.39 3.06 -11.44
CA GLU A 73 -2.51 2.54 -12.50
C GLU A 73 -1.19 2.02 -11.92
N LYS A 74 -0.59 2.74 -10.96
CA LYS A 74 0.64 2.30 -10.29
C LYS A 74 0.45 0.98 -9.55
N MET A 75 -0.65 0.81 -8.84
CA MET A 75 -0.95 -0.46 -8.17
C MET A 75 -1.22 -1.57 -9.18
N TYR A 76 -2.01 -1.29 -10.22
CA TYR A 76 -2.28 -2.27 -11.28
C TYR A 76 -1.00 -2.78 -11.92
N GLN A 77 -0.10 -1.90 -12.34
CA GLN A 77 1.18 -2.27 -12.96
C GLN A 77 2.06 -3.10 -11.99
N ALA A 78 2.15 -2.68 -10.72
CA ALA A 78 2.91 -3.44 -9.74
C ALA A 78 2.33 -4.85 -9.50
N PHE A 79 1.01 -5.02 -9.48
CA PHE A 79 0.38 -6.33 -9.42
C PHE A 79 0.70 -7.16 -10.67
N GLU A 80 0.57 -6.59 -11.89
CA GLU A 80 0.91 -7.27 -13.15
C GLU A 80 2.35 -7.81 -13.14
N GLU A 81 3.31 -6.96 -12.78
CA GLU A 81 4.72 -7.33 -12.73
C GLU A 81 4.98 -8.48 -11.75
N VAL A 82 4.40 -8.41 -10.54
CA VAL A 82 4.64 -9.44 -9.52
C VAL A 82 3.90 -10.75 -9.85
N PHE A 83 2.68 -10.70 -10.38
CA PHE A 83 1.98 -11.90 -10.86
C PHE A 83 2.74 -12.57 -12.04
N ALA A 84 3.35 -11.78 -12.94
CA ALA A 84 4.18 -12.29 -14.03
C ALA A 84 5.43 -13.05 -13.54
N LEU A 85 5.89 -12.82 -12.31
CA LEU A 85 6.96 -13.59 -11.67
C LEU A 85 6.49 -14.97 -11.16
N GLY A 86 5.18 -15.28 -11.26
CA GLY A 86 4.61 -16.57 -10.87
C GLY A 86 4.03 -16.64 -9.45
N PHE A 87 3.86 -15.52 -8.77
CA PHE A 87 3.21 -15.49 -7.47
C PHE A 87 1.69 -15.67 -7.62
N GLU A 88 1.09 -16.52 -6.80
CA GLU A 88 -0.38 -16.77 -6.81
C GLU A 88 -1.16 -15.78 -5.95
N LYS A 89 -0.50 -15.10 -5.03
CA LYS A 89 -1.11 -14.12 -4.14
C LYS A 89 -0.14 -12.98 -3.87
N VAL A 90 -0.60 -11.77 -4.10
CA VAL A 90 0.20 -10.55 -3.97
C VAL A 90 -0.54 -9.57 -3.08
N SER A 91 0.18 -8.90 -2.18
CA SER A 91 -0.39 -7.84 -1.34
C SER A 91 0.45 -6.58 -1.44
N ILE A 92 -0.19 -5.45 -1.72
CA ILE A 92 0.42 -4.13 -1.63
C ILE A 92 0.11 -3.54 -0.26
N ILE A 93 1.12 -3.02 0.43
CA ILE A 93 0.98 -2.22 1.65
C ILE A 93 1.60 -0.85 1.45
N GLY A 94 1.01 0.17 2.08
CA GLY A 94 1.59 1.51 2.19
C GLY A 94 2.56 1.62 3.37
N SER A 95 3.22 2.76 3.48
CA SER A 95 4.14 3.10 4.59
C SER A 95 3.50 3.96 5.69
N ASP A 96 2.23 4.30 5.56
CA ASP A 96 1.60 5.38 6.32
C ASP A 96 0.89 4.92 7.61
N CYS A 97 0.67 3.60 7.75
CA CYS A 97 -0.04 3.02 8.88
C CYS A 97 0.93 2.54 9.97
N PHE A 98 1.04 3.31 11.07
CA PHE A 98 1.93 2.97 12.19
C PHE A 98 1.45 1.73 12.97
N GLU A 99 0.14 1.48 13.00
CA GLU A 99 -0.48 0.36 13.71
C GLU A 99 -0.34 -0.97 12.97
N LEU A 100 0.08 -0.96 11.69
CA LEU A 100 0.29 -2.17 10.91
C LEU A 100 1.36 -3.07 11.56
N THR A 101 1.11 -4.37 11.56
CA THR A 101 2.00 -5.38 12.15
C THR A 101 2.28 -6.49 11.16
N THR A 102 3.39 -7.20 11.34
CA THR A 102 3.74 -8.43 10.61
C THR A 102 2.58 -9.42 10.62
N LYS A 103 1.94 -9.61 11.78
CA LYS A 103 0.81 -10.55 11.94
C LYS A 103 -0.38 -10.19 11.02
N ILE A 104 -0.73 -8.91 10.91
CA ILE A 104 -1.83 -8.47 10.03
C ILE A 104 -1.48 -8.73 8.56
N ILE A 105 -0.23 -8.50 8.16
CA ILE A 105 0.25 -8.79 6.81
C ILE A 105 0.17 -10.30 6.55
N GLU A 106 0.69 -11.15 7.43
CA GLU A 106 0.63 -12.61 7.30
C GLU A 106 -0.82 -13.11 7.27
N GLU A 107 -1.71 -12.53 8.08
CA GLU A 107 -3.13 -12.87 8.10
C GLU A 107 -3.79 -12.61 6.74
N SER A 108 -3.39 -11.58 5.99
CA SER A 108 -3.90 -11.31 4.65
C SER A 108 -3.66 -12.47 3.69
N PHE A 109 -2.54 -13.17 3.83
CA PHE A 109 -2.20 -14.33 3.00
C PHE A 109 -2.96 -15.60 3.39
N CYS A 110 -3.50 -15.67 4.60
CA CYS A 110 -4.28 -16.82 5.09
C CYS A 110 -5.77 -16.80 4.66
N LYS A 111 -6.27 -15.68 4.14
CA LYS A 111 -7.67 -15.57 3.72
C LYS A 111 -7.90 -16.32 2.41
N SER A 112 -9.06 -16.99 2.29
CA SER A 112 -9.45 -17.78 1.10
C SER A 112 -10.18 -16.96 0.02
N THR A 113 -10.48 -15.69 0.30
CA THR A 113 -11.12 -14.78 -0.67
C THR A 113 -10.13 -14.31 -1.73
N SER A 114 -10.65 -13.95 -2.91
CA SER A 114 -9.83 -13.43 -4.01
C SER A 114 -9.21 -12.07 -3.71
N THR A 115 -9.83 -11.30 -2.83
CA THR A 115 -9.35 -9.99 -2.41
C THR A 115 -9.32 -9.86 -0.89
N VAL A 116 -8.29 -9.19 -0.37
CA VAL A 116 -8.19 -8.79 1.03
C VAL A 116 -7.95 -7.29 1.10
N LEU A 117 -8.78 -6.58 1.86
CA LEU A 117 -8.65 -5.14 2.10
C LEU A 117 -8.33 -4.90 3.57
N GLY A 118 -7.29 -4.13 3.84
CA GLY A 118 -6.98 -3.56 5.15
C GLY A 118 -7.45 -2.10 5.18
N PRO A 119 -8.66 -1.80 5.67
CA PRO A 119 -9.24 -0.46 5.61
C PRO A 119 -8.58 0.51 6.57
N SER A 120 -8.48 1.79 6.18
CA SER A 120 -8.06 2.88 7.06
C SER A 120 -9.25 3.80 7.42
N TYR A 121 -9.11 4.53 8.53
CA TYR A 121 -10.17 5.42 9.05
C TYR A 121 -10.44 6.60 8.12
N ASP A 122 -9.46 7.03 7.32
CA ASP A 122 -9.59 8.12 6.34
C ASP A 122 -10.44 7.76 5.11
N GLY A 123 -10.94 6.51 5.02
CA GLY A 123 -11.73 6.01 3.90
C GLY A 123 -10.91 5.38 2.77
N GLY A 124 -9.61 5.22 2.96
CA GLY A 124 -8.70 4.45 2.12
C GLY A 124 -8.50 3.01 2.61
N TYR A 125 -7.34 2.47 2.28
CA TYR A 125 -6.87 1.18 2.79
C TYR A 125 -5.32 1.17 2.88
N TYR A 126 -4.81 0.57 3.95
CA TYR A 126 -3.38 0.38 4.17
C TYR A 126 -2.84 -0.88 3.50
N LEU A 127 -3.73 -1.80 3.09
CA LEU A 127 -3.39 -3.06 2.45
C LEU A 127 -4.44 -3.42 1.38
N LEU A 128 -3.97 -3.83 0.21
CA LEU A 128 -4.76 -4.48 -0.83
C LEU A 128 -4.06 -5.78 -1.23
N GLY A 129 -4.70 -6.92 -1.02
CA GLY A 129 -4.23 -8.25 -1.43
C GLY A 129 -5.13 -8.84 -2.50
N LEU A 130 -4.52 -9.41 -3.56
CA LEU A 130 -5.22 -10.03 -4.69
C LEU A 130 -4.67 -11.43 -4.96
N THR A 131 -5.52 -12.33 -5.49
CA THR A 131 -5.12 -13.63 -6.07
C THR A 131 -5.14 -13.61 -7.59
N GLN A 132 -5.70 -12.59 -8.19
CA GLN A 132 -5.66 -12.30 -9.63
C GLN A 132 -5.78 -10.80 -9.84
N ASN A 133 -5.16 -10.29 -10.88
CA ASN A 133 -5.22 -8.87 -11.22
C ASN A 133 -6.28 -8.62 -12.30
N ASP A 134 -7.01 -7.53 -12.14
CA ASP A 134 -7.96 -7.03 -13.13
C ASP A 134 -7.93 -5.50 -13.10
N GLN A 135 -7.66 -4.88 -14.24
CA GLN A 135 -7.57 -3.43 -14.36
C GLN A 135 -8.88 -2.73 -13.95
N GLU A 136 -10.02 -3.40 -14.11
CA GLU A 136 -11.33 -2.84 -13.77
C GLU A 136 -11.48 -2.58 -12.25
N ILE A 137 -10.73 -3.29 -11.39
CA ILE A 137 -10.71 -3.04 -9.93
C ILE A 137 -10.29 -1.60 -9.62
N PHE A 138 -9.42 -1.01 -10.44
CA PHE A 138 -8.81 0.29 -10.23
C PHE A 138 -9.49 1.44 -10.99
N LYS A 139 -10.44 1.12 -11.89
CA LYS A 139 -11.16 2.13 -12.67
C LYS A 139 -12.26 2.79 -11.86
N THR A 140 -12.58 4.03 -12.23
CA THR A 140 -13.64 4.83 -11.61
C THR A 140 -13.48 5.11 -10.12
N ILE A 141 -12.24 5.01 -9.62
CA ILE A 141 -11.88 5.34 -8.24
C ILE A 141 -11.41 6.79 -8.16
N ASN A 142 -11.97 7.57 -7.26
CA ASN A 142 -11.50 8.91 -6.95
C ASN A 142 -10.33 8.81 -5.96
N TRP A 143 -9.12 8.59 -6.48
CA TRP A 143 -7.93 8.41 -5.66
C TRP A 143 -7.66 9.60 -4.75
N SER A 144 -7.03 9.34 -3.59
CA SER A 144 -6.71 10.36 -2.56
C SER A 144 -7.93 11.05 -1.94
N THR A 145 -9.07 10.35 -1.89
CA THR A 145 -10.29 10.82 -1.21
C THR A 145 -10.81 9.75 -0.23
N GLU A 146 -11.69 10.17 0.68
CA GLU A 146 -12.37 9.25 1.62
C GLU A 146 -13.30 8.22 0.94
N LYS A 147 -13.48 8.31 -0.38
CA LYS A 147 -14.33 7.41 -1.16
C LYS A 147 -13.60 6.20 -1.73
N VAL A 148 -12.26 6.16 -1.64
CA VAL A 148 -11.44 5.10 -2.26
C VAL A 148 -11.91 3.71 -1.87
N ARG A 149 -12.03 3.40 -0.58
CA ARG A 149 -12.47 2.08 -0.10
C ARG A 149 -13.86 1.69 -0.60
N SER A 150 -14.83 2.60 -0.46
CA SER A 150 -16.22 2.32 -0.86
C SER A 150 -16.36 2.09 -2.35
N GLN A 151 -15.63 2.84 -3.17
CA GLN A 151 -15.60 2.67 -4.61
C GLN A 151 -14.88 1.39 -5.03
N THR A 152 -13.76 1.04 -4.38
CA THR A 152 -13.06 -0.23 -4.61
C THR A 152 -13.96 -1.43 -4.29
N ILE A 153 -14.65 -1.42 -3.13
CA ILE A 153 -15.59 -2.49 -2.76
C ILE A 153 -16.69 -2.62 -3.81
N LYS A 154 -17.26 -1.51 -4.26
CA LYS A 154 -18.27 -1.53 -5.32
C LYS A 154 -17.76 -2.14 -6.63
N GLN A 155 -16.52 -1.86 -7.03
CA GLN A 155 -15.91 -2.50 -8.21
C GLN A 155 -15.74 -4.01 -8.01
N LEU A 156 -15.24 -4.43 -6.84
CA LEU A 156 -15.11 -5.86 -6.51
C LEU A 156 -16.46 -6.58 -6.59
N GLU A 157 -17.54 -5.99 -6.09
CA GLU A 157 -18.88 -6.53 -6.16
C GLU A 157 -19.40 -6.62 -7.61
N LEU A 158 -19.18 -5.58 -8.43
CA LEU A 158 -19.55 -5.57 -9.85
C LEU A 158 -18.81 -6.67 -10.65
N LEU A 159 -17.56 -6.93 -10.30
CA LEU A 159 -16.72 -7.95 -10.93
C LEU A 159 -16.90 -9.34 -10.30
N SER A 160 -17.77 -9.50 -9.31
CA SER A 160 -18.01 -10.74 -8.58
C SER A 160 -16.77 -11.29 -7.85
N PHE A 161 -15.86 -10.42 -7.45
CA PHE A 161 -14.72 -10.78 -6.60
C PHE A 161 -15.17 -10.96 -5.16
N SER A 162 -14.79 -12.08 -4.54
CA SER A 162 -14.96 -12.25 -3.10
C SER A 162 -13.93 -11.42 -2.35
N TYR A 163 -14.32 -10.78 -1.26
CA TYR A 163 -13.37 -9.99 -0.45
C TYR A 163 -13.51 -10.22 1.05
N THR A 164 -12.44 -10.01 1.77
CA THR A 164 -12.39 -10.00 3.25
C THR A 164 -11.82 -8.68 3.72
N LEU A 165 -12.42 -8.10 4.76
CA LEU A 165 -11.88 -6.93 5.43
C LEU A 165 -11.03 -7.33 6.64
N LEU A 166 -9.85 -6.76 6.76
CA LEU A 166 -9.01 -6.80 7.96
C LEU A 166 -9.44 -5.71 8.96
N PRO A 167 -8.87 -5.67 10.17
CA PRO A 167 -9.14 -4.58 11.12
C PRO A 167 -8.92 -3.20 10.51
N VAL A 168 -9.76 -2.24 10.91
CA VAL A 168 -9.58 -0.84 10.51
C VAL A 168 -8.44 -0.24 11.33
N LEU A 169 -7.47 0.39 10.66
CA LEU A 169 -6.30 1.02 11.29
C LEU A 169 -6.24 2.52 10.94
N THR A 170 -5.35 3.24 11.63
CA THR A 170 -5.15 4.68 11.43
C THR A 170 -3.94 4.94 10.54
N ASP A 171 -4.13 5.68 9.46
CA ASP A 171 -3.03 6.25 8.68
C ASP A 171 -2.59 7.58 9.31
N ILE A 172 -1.29 7.83 9.33
CA ILE A 172 -0.72 9.12 9.74
C ILE A 172 -0.60 10.00 8.50
N ASP A 173 -1.47 11.00 8.39
CA ASP A 173 -1.53 11.91 7.23
C ASP A 173 -1.55 13.40 7.65
#